data_321e2aa34d82fbbcb6cb5a965d6c5408
#
_entry.id   321e2aa34d82fbbcb6cb5a965d6c5408
#
_cell.length_a   1.000
_cell.length_b   1.000
_cell.length_c   1.000
_cell.angle_alpha   90.00
_cell.angle_beta   90.00
_cell.angle_gamma   90.00
#
_symmetry.space_group_name_H-M   'P 1'
#
loop_
_entity.id
_entity.type
_entity.pdbx_description
1 polymer ?
#
loop_
_entity_poly.entity_id
_entity_poly.type
_entity_poly.pdbx_seq_one_letter_code
_entity_poly.pdbx_strand_id
1 'polypeptide(L)'
;MTRLLTLLLLIMVLGAHRPPADPEFYTAKALPGDGVFSLLRRFDLDRNSCNVSKFYALNDLKNGSQLKVGQSYLLPIYIYDFDGKTIRSSVGIKDWETAKSIENYNDKMLKDGYRSSSFKKDKKLWVPYHLLKCPDADVEAPQLDDTASNGEVNLAIEPSGNRRYPIFGKKYEHVPLVDNSLAGKVFFIESGHGGPDPGAMAKVGTHTVCEDEYAYDVALRVVRRLIQHGATAYMITRDKNDGIRDDQYLVCDNDEVVWGNEAIFRGHKTRLFQRSDVINTLYDKHLKQGVKDQKLIVIHVDSRGKGQQTDLFFYYHPDDKEGKKLATKMHDTMERNYAKVNKKRGYKGTVTARDLHMLRETKVTAAYIEMGNIKHPTDQKRLFLASNRQLIADWLFEGMK
;
A
#
# COMPACT_ATOMS: atom_id res chain seq x y z
N MET A 1 -83.10 -29.05 33.50
CA MET A 1 -82.41 -29.34 32.22
C MET A 1 -81.41 -28.20 31.97
N THR A 2 -80.22 -28.36 32.45
CA THR A 2 -79.16 -27.34 32.39
C THR A 2 -78.11 -27.82 31.36
N ARG A 3 -77.95 -27.10 30.24
CA ARG A 3 -76.96 -27.39 29.23
C ARG A 3 -75.63 -26.71 29.59
N LEU A 4 -74.63 -27.54 29.84
CA LEU A 4 -73.25 -27.10 30.04
C LEU A 4 -72.64 -26.79 28.70
N LEU A 5 -72.21 -25.54 28.47
CA LEU A 5 -71.50 -25.09 27.29
C LEU A 5 -69.97 -25.16 27.57
N THR A 6 -69.29 -26.13 26.99
CA THR A 6 -67.80 -26.25 27.10
C THR A 6 -67.14 -25.34 26.08
N LEU A 7 -66.48 -24.28 26.56
CA LEU A 7 -65.69 -23.33 25.74
C LEU A 7 -64.30 -23.91 25.58
N LEU A 8 -63.96 -24.34 24.35
CA LEU A 8 -62.62 -24.80 24.00
C LEU A 8 -61.72 -23.57 23.71
N LEU A 9 -60.84 -23.27 24.63
CA LEU A 9 -59.86 -22.20 24.45
C LEU A 9 -58.71 -22.71 23.58
N LEU A 10 -58.64 -22.28 22.30
CA LEU A 10 -57.54 -22.59 21.35
C LEU A 10 -56.40 -21.65 21.66
N ILE A 11 -55.39 -22.11 22.40
CA ILE A 11 -54.12 -21.36 22.62
C ILE A 11 -53.30 -21.43 21.33
N MET A 12 -53.33 -20.35 20.53
CA MET A 12 -52.33 -20.14 19.47
C MET A 12 -50.99 -19.85 20.13
N VAL A 13 -50.09 -20.83 20.11
CA VAL A 13 -48.68 -20.59 20.41
C VAL A 13 -48.07 -19.83 19.23
N LEU A 14 -48.07 -18.50 19.34
CA LEU A 14 -47.24 -17.66 18.48
C LEU A 14 -45.78 -18.02 18.76
N GLY A 15 -45.20 -18.84 17.92
CA GLY A 15 -43.77 -19.08 17.93
C GLY A 15 -43.03 -17.76 17.74
N ALA A 16 -42.59 -17.16 18.86
CA ALA A 16 -41.68 -16.02 18.80
C ALA A 16 -40.43 -16.44 18.03
N HIS A 17 -40.30 -15.99 16.79
CA HIS A 17 -39.05 -16.01 16.08
C HIS A 17 -38.05 -15.17 16.90
N ARG A 18 -37.18 -15.83 17.67
CA ARG A 18 -36.02 -15.17 18.23
C ARG A 18 -35.18 -14.71 17.01
N PRO A 19 -34.79 -13.44 16.96
CA PRO A 19 -33.79 -13.01 15.97
C PRO A 19 -32.57 -13.93 16.13
N PRO A 20 -31.91 -14.32 15.04
CA PRO A 20 -30.69 -15.10 15.13
C PRO A 20 -29.71 -14.37 16.05
N ALA A 21 -29.14 -15.09 17.03
CA ALA A 21 -28.12 -14.54 17.89
C ALA A 21 -27.00 -14.01 16.99
N ASP A 22 -26.38 -12.87 17.34
CA ASP A 22 -25.24 -12.35 16.61
C ASP A 22 -24.18 -13.45 16.47
N PRO A 23 -23.63 -13.66 15.27
CA PRO A 23 -22.68 -14.74 15.05
C PRO A 23 -21.42 -14.52 15.90
N GLU A 24 -20.88 -15.62 16.44
CA GLU A 24 -19.62 -15.60 17.18
C GLU A 24 -18.45 -15.25 16.27
N PHE A 25 -17.41 -14.64 16.84
CA PHE A 25 -16.16 -14.39 16.14
C PHE A 25 -15.18 -15.56 16.32
N TYR A 26 -14.47 -15.88 15.26
CA TYR A 26 -13.42 -16.90 15.32
C TYR A 26 -12.26 -16.45 16.22
N THR A 27 -11.65 -17.40 16.94
CA THR A 27 -10.53 -17.14 17.84
C THR A 27 -9.28 -17.87 17.38
N ALA A 28 -8.14 -17.16 17.32
CA ALA A 28 -6.85 -17.74 16.99
C ALA A 28 -5.77 -17.34 18.00
N LYS A 29 -4.80 -18.23 18.22
CA LYS A 29 -3.62 -17.95 19.08
C LYS A 29 -2.54 -17.22 18.29
N ALA A 30 -1.92 -16.22 18.92
CA ALA A 30 -0.72 -15.58 18.39
C ALA A 30 0.47 -16.56 18.51
N LEU A 31 1.21 -16.72 17.42
CA LEU A 31 2.43 -17.53 17.35
C LEU A 31 3.68 -16.68 17.64
N PRO A 32 4.85 -17.31 17.92
CA PRO A 32 6.10 -16.57 18.03
C PRO A 32 6.38 -15.73 16.77
N GLY A 33 6.62 -14.42 16.96
CA GLY A 33 6.84 -13.47 15.87
C GLY A 33 5.57 -12.84 15.30
N ASP A 34 4.36 -13.23 15.76
CA ASP A 34 3.13 -12.59 15.33
C ASP A 34 3.00 -11.17 15.89
N GLY A 35 2.75 -10.23 14.99
CA GLY A 35 2.06 -8.98 15.25
C GLY A 35 0.61 -9.06 14.74
N VAL A 36 -0.15 -7.98 14.89
CA VAL A 36 -1.56 -7.92 14.44
C VAL A 36 -1.69 -8.34 12.98
N PHE A 37 -0.85 -7.79 12.10
CA PHE A 37 -0.94 -8.05 10.66
C PHE A 37 -0.50 -9.46 10.27
N SER A 38 0.54 -10.03 10.90
CA SER A 38 0.94 -11.42 10.61
C SER A 38 -0.12 -12.42 11.10
N LEU A 39 -0.79 -12.14 12.23
CA LEU A 39 -1.93 -12.93 12.66
C LEU A 39 -3.09 -12.82 11.67
N LEU A 40 -3.49 -11.60 11.27
CA LEU A 40 -4.56 -11.38 10.31
C LEU A 40 -4.25 -11.99 8.93
N ARG A 41 -2.99 -11.90 8.47
CA ARG A 41 -2.53 -12.47 7.19
C ARG A 41 -2.68 -13.98 7.14
N ARG A 42 -2.41 -14.69 8.22
CA ARG A 42 -2.63 -16.15 8.27
C ARG A 42 -4.06 -16.53 7.88
N PHE A 43 -5.02 -15.62 8.10
CA PHE A 43 -6.42 -15.80 7.79
C PHE A 43 -6.90 -14.91 6.63
N ASP A 44 -5.98 -14.37 5.81
CA ASP A 44 -6.29 -13.55 4.62
C ASP A 44 -7.20 -12.34 4.93
N LEU A 45 -6.96 -11.67 6.06
CA LEU A 45 -7.79 -10.57 6.59
C LEU A 45 -7.06 -9.24 6.63
N ASP A 46 -5.74 -9.24 6.47
CA ASP A 46 -4.87 -8.07 6.64
C ASP A 46 -4.99 -7.04 5.51
N ARG A 47 -5.52 -7.45 4.35
CA ARG A 47 -5.65 -6.61 3.15
C ARG A 47 -6.82 -5.63 3.18
N ASN A 48 -7.69 -5.74 4.18
CA ASN A 48 -8.87 -4.88 4.30
C ASN A 48 -8.80 -4.09 5.60
N SER A 49 -8.75 -2.76 5.50
CA SER A 49 -8.63 -1.84 6.65
C SER A 49 -9.79 -2.00 7.64
N CYS A 50 -10.97 -2.34 7.14
CA CYS A 50 -12.15 -2.61 7.97
C CYS A 50 -11.95 -3.84 8.87
N ASN A 51 -11.32 -4.92 8.35
CA ASN A 51 -10.95 -6.07 9.17
C ASN A 51 -9.91 -5.69 10.24
N VAL A 52 -8.91 -4.90 9.87
CA VAL A 52 -7.87 -4.44 10.80
C VAL A 52 -8.48 -3.61 11.93
N SER A 53 -9.31 -2.64 11.59
CA SER A 53 -10.02 -1.80 12.56
C SER A 53 -10.93 -2.65 13.46
N LYS A 54 -11.63 -3.61 12.87
CA LYS A 54 -12.50 -4.53 13.64
C LYS A 54 -11.71 -5.41 14.59
N PHE A 55 -10.53 -5.90 14.19
CA PHE A 55 -9.64 -6.68 15.05
C PHE A 55 -9.22 -5.91 16.30
N TYR A 56 -8.79 -4.64 16.13
CA TYR A 56 -8.44 -3.79 17.27
C TYR A 56 -9.62 -3.59 18.22
N ALA A 57 -10.80 -3.31 17.67
CA ALA A 57 -12.02 -3.12 18.46
C ALA A 57 -12.46 -4.39 19.21
N LEU A 58 -12.35 -5.58 18.58
CA LEU A 58 -12.75 -6.86 19.18
C LEU A 58 -11.86 -7.25 20.36
N ASN A 59 -10.61 -6.81 20.37
CA ASN A 59 -9.61 -7.23 21.36
C ASN A 59 -9.21 -6.10 22.33
N ASP A 60 -9.92 -4.97 22.29
CA ASP A 60 -9.59 -3.76 23.08
C ASP A 60 -8.11 -3.35 22.95
N LEU A 61 -7.60 -3.39 21.74
CA LEU A 61 -6.22 -3.06 21.42
C LEU A 61 -6.12 -1.67 20.76
N LYS A 62 -5.06 -0.95 21.08
CA LYS A 62 -4.70 0.30 20.40
C LYS A 62 -3.84 -0.01 19.18
N ASN A 63 -3.90 0.86 18.17
CA ASN A 63 -3.00 0.75 17.02
C ASN A 63 -1.52 0.72 17.49
N GLY A 64 -0.75 -0.23 16.95
CA GLY A 64 0.64 -0.48 17.37
C GLY A 64 0.79 -1.41 18.57
N SER A 65 -0.29 -1.96 19.16
CA SER A 65 -0.20 -2.96 20.22
C SER A 65 0.53 -4.21 19.75
N GLN A 66 1.41 -4.74 20.62
CA GLN A 66 2.05 -6.03 20.39
C GLN A 66 1.17 -7.18 20.88
N LEU A 67 1.13 -8.28 20.12
CA LEU A 67 0.44 -9.48 20.54
C LEU A 67 1.32 -10.31 21.49
N LYS A 68 0.67 -10.96 22.47
CA LYS A 68 1.36 -11.89 23.39
C LYS A 68 1.30 -13.29 22.81
N VAL A 69 2.46 -13.92 22.64
CA VAL A 69 2.59 -15.30 22.15
C VAL A 69 1.74 -16.25 22.99
N GLY A 70 0.98 -17.12 22.32
CA GLY A 70 0.10 -18.09 22.96
C GLY A 70 -1.25 -17.54 23.44
N GLN A 71 -1.42 -16.22 23.50
CA GLN A 71 -2.72 -15.60 23.81
C GLN A 71 -3.68 -15.74 22.63
N SER A 72 -4.96 -15.99 22.94
CA SER A 72 -6.03 -16.07 21.96
C SER A 72 -6.60 -14.67 21.69
N TYR A 73 -6.85 -14.38 20.41
CA TYR A 73 -7.43 -13.13 19.92
C TYR A 73 -8.64 -13.42 19.04
N LEU A 74 -9.69 -12.61 19.17
CA LEU A 74 -10.84 -12.65 18.30
C LEU A 74 -10.45 -12.10 16.92
N LEU A 75 -10.70 -12.88 15.87
CA LEU A 75 -10.49 -12.44 14.50
C LEU A 75 -11.79 -11.87 13.92
N PRO A 76 -11.72 -10.96 12.96
CA PRO A 76 -12.87 -10.42 12.23
C PRO A 76 -13.42 -11.45 11.22
N ILE A 77 -13.77 -12.62 11.72
CA ILE A 77 -14.41 -13.74 11.00
C ILE A 77 -15.64 -14.14 11.80
N TYR A 78 -16.81 -13.97 11.23
CA TYR A 78 -18.03 -14.50 11.79
C TYR A 78 -18.12 -16.01 11.57
N ILE A 79 -18.66 -16.71 12.57
CA ILE A 79 -18.98 -18.14 12.48
C ILE A 79 -20.49 -18.30 12.37
N TYR A 80 -20.97 -18.70 11.20
CA TYR A 80 -22.38 -19.01 10.95
C TYR A 80 -22.60 -20.52 10.92
N ASP A 81 -23.79 -20.95 11.27
CA ASP A 81 -24.24 -22.33 11.02
C ASP A 81 -24.65 -22.49 9.56
N PHE A 82 -24.08 -23.47 8.88
CA PHE A 82 -24.46 -23.80 7.53
C PHE A 82 -25.74 -24.65 7.52
N ASP A 83 -26.80 -24.12 6.93
CA ASP A 83 -28.14 -24.75 6.90
C ASP A 83 -28.23 -26.01 6.02
N GLY A 84 -27.15 -26.37 5.36
CA GLY A 84 -27.08 -27.51 4.44
C GLY A 84 -27.63 -27.24 3.03
N LYS A 85 -28.13 -26.05 2.78
CA LYS A 85 -28.70 -25.64 1.47
C LYS A 85 -27.77 -24.70 0.73
N THR A 86 -27.71 -23.45 1.14
CA THR A 86 -26.88 -22.44 0.46
C THR A 86 -26.17 -21.53 1.45
N ILE A 87 -25.06 -20.92 1.03
CA ILE A 87 -24.39 -19.88 1.80
C ILE A 87 -25.32 -18.67 1.99
N ARG A 88 -26.07 -18.31 0.95
CA ARG A 88 -26.98 -17.17 1.00
C ARG A 88 -28.06 -17.34 2.07
N SER A 89 -28.68 -18.51 2.16
CA SER A 89 -29.69 -18.79 3.19
C SER A 89 -29.08 -18.87 4.58
N SER A 90 -27.88 -19.43 4.71
CA SER A 90 -27.16 -19.56 5.99
C SER A 90 -26.75 -18.22 6.59
N VAL A 91 -26.34 -17.26 5.74
CA VAL A 91 -25.84 -15.96 6.16
C VAL A 91 -26.93 -14.87 6.10
N GLY A 92 -28.02 -15.11 5.37
CA GLY A 92 -29.10 -14.14 5.19
C GLY A 92 -28.81 -13.07 4.15
N ILE A 93 -27.95 -13.35 3.16
CA ILE A 93 -27.59 -12.44 2.07
C ILE A 93 -28.29 -12.80 0.76
N LYS A 94 -28.48 -11.82 -0.13
CA LYS A 94 -29.08 -12.02 -1.46
C LYS A 94 -28.03 -12.09 -2.57
N ASP A 95 -26.91 -11.40 -2.37
CA ASP A 95 -25.88 -11.25 -3.36
C ASP A 95 -25.14 -12.57 -3.64
N TRP A 96 -24.98 -12.87 -4.94
CA TRP A 96 -24.29 -14.07 -5.40
C TRP A 96 -22.77 -13.95 -5.28
N GLU A 97 -22.22 -12.79 -5.63
CA GLU A 97 -20.76 -12.56 -5.63
C GLU A 97 -20.19 -12.62 -4.20
N THR A 98 -20.90 -12.03 -3.23
CA THR A 98 -20.56 -12.17 -1.81
C THR A 98 -20.61 -13.62 -1.36
N ALA A 99 -21.65 -14.39 -1.76
CA ALA A 99 -21.72 -15.80 -1.40
C ALA A 99 -20.58 -16.62 -2.02
N LYS A 100 -20.19 -16.31 -3.25
CA LYS A 100 -19.05 -16.94 -3.92
C LYS A 100 -17.72 -16.59 -3.26
N SER A 101 -17.54 -15.34 -2.84
CA SER A 101 -16.38 -14.88 -2.07
C SER A 101 -16.25 -15.62 -0.74
N ILE A 102 -17.37 -15.84 -0.05
CA ILE A 102 -17.42 -16.62 1.19
C ILE A 102 -17.04 -18.10 0.93
N GLU A 103 -17.54 -18.71 -0.15
CA GLU A 103 -17.18 -20.08 -0.54
C GLU A 103 -15.68 -20.19 -0.78
N ASN A 104 -15.14 -19.33 -1.63
CA ASN A 104 -13.72 -19.27 -1.97
C ASN A 104 -12.83 -19.09 -0.73
N TYR A 105 -13.26 -18.24 0.19
CA TYR A 105 -12.55 -18.03 1.47
C TYR A 105 -12.47 -19.32 2.30
N ASN A 106 -13.59 -20.03 2.45
CA ASN A 106 -13.64 -21.29 3.20
C ASN A 106 -12.79 -22.38 2.56
N ASP A 107 -12.83 -22.49 1.24
CA ASP A 107 -12.03 -23.44 0.47
C ASP A 107 -10.53 -23.13 0.58
N LYS A 108 -10.16 -21.83 0.54
CA LYS A 108 -8.79 -21.37 0.76
C LYS A 108 -8.30 -21.73 2.17
N MET A 109 -9.08 -21.43 3.21
CA MET A 109 -8.71 -21.73 4.60
C MET A 109 -8.56 -23.24 4.84
N LEU A 110 -9.34 -24.09 4.14
CA LEU A 110 -9.19 -25.54 4.17
C LEU A 110 -7.90 -25.98 3.44
N LYS A 111 -7.65 -25.44 2.27
CA LYS A 111 -6.43 -25.72 1.47
C LYS A 111 -5.15 -25.35 2.20
N ASP A 112 -5.17 -24.19 2.86
CA ASP A 112 -4.02 -23.63 3.60
C ASP A 112 -3.85 -24.29 5.00
N GLY A 113 -4.72 -25.24 5.36
CA GLY A 113 -4.63 -26.02 6.62
C GLY A 113 -5.11 -25.28 7.87
N TYR A 114 -5.75 -24.13 7.76
CA TYR A 114 -6.32 -23.40 8.89
C TYR A 114 -7.70 -23.94 9.32
N ARG A 115 -8.36 -24.68 8.44
CA ARG A 115 -9.55 -25.47 8.76
C ARG A 115 -9.23 -26.96 8.67
N SER A 116 -9.81 -27.75 9.57
CA SER A 116 -9.65 -29.22 9.57
C SER A 116 -10.66 -29.94 8.67
N SER A 117 -11.76 -29.26 8.29
CA SER A 117 -12.80 -29.84 7.43
C SER A 117 -13.54 -28.76 6.65
N SER A 118 -14.25 -29.17 5.57
CA SER A 118 -15.07 -28.24 4.79
C SER A 118 -16.32 -27.82 5.58
N PHE A 119 -16.82 -26.61 5.32
CA PHE A 119 -18.04 -26.08 5.94
C PHE A 119 -19.28 -26.95 5.67
N LYS A 120 -19.29 -27.70 4.56
CA LYS A 120 -20.37 -28.68 4.24
C LYS A 120 -20.37 -29.85 5.21
N LYS A 121 -19.18 -30.24 5.74
CA LYS A 121 -19.01 -31.37 6.66
C LYS A 121 -19.22 -30.95 8.12
N ASP A 122 -18.55 -29.89 8.58
CA ASP A 122 -18.62 -29.45 9.98
C ASP A 122 -19.79 -28.50 10.28
N LYS A 123 -20.54 -28.10 9.24
CA LYS A 123 -21.69 -27.18 9.33
C LYS A 123 -21.34 -25.80 9.89
N LYS A 124 -20.06 -25.41 9.87
CA LYS A 124 -19.60 -24.10 10.31
C LYS A 124 -19.05 -23.32 9.11
N LEU A 125 -19.63 -22.16 8.85
CA LEU A 125 -19.24 -21.29 7.74
C LEU A 125 -18.45 -20.10 8.30
N TRP A 126 -17.25 -19.93 7.82
CA TRP A 126 -16.39 -18.80 8.18
C TRP A 126 -16.65 -17.64 7.21
N VAL A 127 -17.03 -16.50 7.75
CA VAL A 127 -17.39 -15.32 6.94
C VAL A 127 -16.56 -14.12 7.38
N PRO A 128 -15.59 -13.68 6.56
CA PRO A 128 -14.83 -12.46 6.84
C PRO A 128 -15.73 -11.26 7.07
N TYR A 129 -15.45 -10.46 8.09
CA TYR A 129 -16.25 -9.33 8.52
C TYR A 129 -16.48 -8.32 7.38
N HIS A 130 -15.46 -8.04 6.58
CA HIS A 130 -15.54 -7.09 5.47
C HIS A 130 -16.57 -7.48 4.40
N LEU A 131 -16.83 -8.76 4.20
CA LEU A 131 -17.80 -9.22 3.19
C LEU A 131 -19.26 -8.91 3.55
N LEU A 132 -19.55 -8.57 4.82
CA LEU A 132 -20.91 -8.34 5.28
C LEU A 132 -21.15 -6.95 5.88
N LYS A 133 -20.12 -6.34 6.46
CA LYS A 133 -20.31 -5.18 7.35
C LYS A 133 -19.48 -3.96 6.93
N CYS A 134 -18.61 -4.10 5.97
CA CYS A 134 -17.98 -2.95 5.38
C CYS A 134 -18.88 -2.50 4.22
N PRO A 135 -19.45 -1.29 4.27
CA PRO A 135 -20.23 -0.79 3.15
C PRO A 135 -19.33 -0.86 1.93
N ASP A 136 -19.81 -1.53 0.89
CA ASP A 136 -19.09 -1.81 -0.36
C ASP A 136 -17.65 -1.29 -0.39
N ALA A 137 -16.86 -1.91 0.46
CA ALA A 137 -15.48 -2.11 0.12
C ALA A 137 -15.47 -3.24 -0.93
N ASP A 138 -16.29 -3.14 -1.94
CA ASP A 138 -15.80 -3.28 -3.30
C ASP A 138 -14.54 -2.52 -3.25
N VAL A 139 -13.41 -3.18 -3.26
CA VAL A 139 -12.14 -2.56 -3.31
C VAL A 139 -12.27 -1.17 -3.98
N GLU A 140 -13.04 -0.30 -3.39
CA GLU A 140 -12.88 1.10 -3.54
C GLU A 140 -11.57 1.33 -2.81
N ALA A 141 -10.52 1.34 -3.59
CA ALA A 141 -9.48 2.30 -3.36
C ALA A 141 -10.19 3.48 -2.73
N PRO A 142 -9.77 3.95 -1.50
CA PRO A 142 -10.50 4.97 -0.75
C PRO A 142 -11.16 5.86 -1.76
N GLN A 143 -12.50 5.93 -1.77
CA GLN A 143 -13.24 6.62 -2.85
C GLN A 143 -12.55 7.95 -2.97
N LEU A 144 -11.87 8.11 -4.08
CA LEU A 144 -11.42 9.39 -4.51
C LEU A 144 -12.71 10.17 -4.71
N ASP A 145 -13.08 10.94 -3.68
CA ASP A 145 -14.24 11.80 -3.75
C ASP A 145 -13.92 12.89 -4.76
N ASP A 146 -14.29 12.66 -6.01
CA ASP A 146 -14.13 13.59 -7.12
C ASP A 146 -14.96 14.88 -6.89
N THR A 147 -15.71 14.97 -5.76
CA THR A 147 -16.63 16.06 -5.46
C THR A 147 -16.21 16.96 -4.29
N ALA A 148 -15.07 16.71 -3.62
CA ALA A 148 -14.59 17.60 -2.57
C ALA A 148 -14.07 18.92 -3.17
N SER A 149 -14.96 19.85 -3.40
CA SER A 149 -14.63 21.27 -3.54
C SER A 149 -14.04 21.79 -2.24
N ASN A 150 -12.84 22.31 -2.28
CA ASN A 150 -12.05 22.95 -1.22
C ASN A 150 -11.17 22.01 -0.40
N GLY A 151 -9.97 21.76 -0.89
CA GLY A 151 -8.84 21.17 -0.18
C GLY A 151 -8.28 19.97 -0.91
N GLU A 152 -7.14 20.14 -1.48
CA GLU A 152 -6.19 19.22 -2.07
C GLU A 152 -6.67 17.79 -2.37
N VAL A 153 -6.90 17.58 -3.62
CA VAL A 153 -7.46 16.36 -4.21
C VAL A 153 -6.40 15.27 -4.26
N ASN A 154 -6.73 14.08 -3.76
CA ASN A 154 -5.99 12.84 -3.99
C ASN A 154 -6.12 12.35 -5.43
N LEU A 155 -5.72 13.16 -6.38
CA LEU A 155 -5.80 12.75 -7.79
C LEU A 155 -4.59 11.88 -8.15
N ALA A 156 -4.84 10.80 -8.88
CA ALA A 156 -3.89 10.39 -9.89
C ALA A 156 -3.39 11.68 -10.56
N ILE A 157 -2.09 11.83 -10.65
CA ILE A 157 -1.54 12.99 -11.35
C ILE A 157 -1.71 12.69 -12.83
N GLU A 158 -2.95 12.80 -13.28
CA GLU A 158 -3.32 12.60 -14.68
C GLU A 158 -3.07 13.86 -15.49
N PRO A 159 -2.83 13.74 -16.78
CA PRO A 159 -2.75 14.88 -17.68
C PRO A 159 -4.08 15.65 -17.67
N SER A 160 -4.18 16.70 -16.86
CA SER A 160 -5.36 17.56 -16.83
C SER A 160 -5.31 18.65 -17.89
N GLY A 161 -6.46 19.13 -18.35
CA GLY A 161 -6.52 20.24 -19.30
C GLY A 161 -5.87 21.52 -18.80
N ASN A 162 -5.90 21.78 -17.49
CA ASN A 162 -5.28 22.94 -16.85
C ASN A 162 -3.80 22.75 -16.55
N ARG A 163 -3.29 21.52 -16.46
CA ARG A 163 -1.90 21.14 -16.20
C ARG A 163 -1.25 21.87 -15.01
N ARG A 164 -2.03 22.20 -14.01
CA ARG A 164 -1.60 22.78 -12.75
C ARG A 164 -1.71 21.72 -11.65
N TYR A 165 -0.59 21.41 -11.00
CA TYR A 165 -0.47 20.34 -10.02
C TYR A 165 0.17 20.89 -8.73
N PRO A 166 -0.60 21.30 -7.74
CA PRO A 166 -0.11 21.94 -6.51
C PRO A 166 0.91 21.12 -5.73
N ILE A 167 0.86 19.79 -5.85
CA ILE A 167 1.82 18.87 -5.22
C ILE A 167 3.29 19.22 -5.53
N PHE A 168 3.57 19.88 -6.65
CA PHE A 168 4.94 20.28 -7.00
C PHE A 168 5.38 21.61 -6.38
N GLY A 169 4.51 22.25 -5.61
CA GLY A 169 4.75 23.59 -5.05
C GLY A 169 4.61 24.70 -6.11
N LYS A 170 4.37 25.92 -5.66
CA LYS A 170 4.05 27.10 -6.51
C LYS A 170 5.00 27.31 -7.69
N LYS A 171 6.29 27.07 -7.50
CA LYS A 171 7.31 27.25 -8.54
C LYS A 171 7.19 26.24 -9.69
N TYR A 172 6.77 25.03 -9.38
CA TYR A 172 6.80 23.88 -10.29
C TYR A 172 5.41 23.35 -10.65
N GLU A 173 4.33 23.93 -10.12
CA GLU A 173 2.96 23.42 -10.27
C GLU A 173 2.46 23.41 -11.72
N HIS A 174 2.94 24.33 -12.55
CA HIS A 174 2.61 24.31 -13.99
C HIS A 174 3.51 23.33 -14.74
N VAL A 175 2.89 22.32 -15.32
CA VAL A 175 3.60 21.22 -15.99
C VAL A 175 3.19 21.14 -17.45
N PRO A 176 3.97 21.72 -18.37
CA PRO A 176 3.66 21.65 -19.79
C PRO A 176 3.72 20.21 -20.31
N LEU A 177 2.82 19.84 -21.21
CA LEU A 177 2.93 18.58 -21.94
C LEU A 177 4.05 18.72 -22.99
N VAL A 178 5.00 17.81 -22.92
CA VAL A 178 6.11 17.74 -23.89
C VAL A 178 5.72 16.83 -25.06
N ASP A 179 5.20 15.65 -24.74
CA ASP A 179 4.67 14.66 -25.70
C ASP A 179 3.74 13.67 -24.98
N ASN A 180 3.19 12.72 -25.73
CA ASN A 180 2.32 11.66 -25.24
C ASN A 180 2.97 10.26 -25.29
N SER A 181 4.31 10.18 -25.22
CA SER A 181 5.04 8.91 -25.36
C SER A 181 4.75 7.90 -24.25
N LEU A 182 4.18 8.36 -23.14
CA LEU A 182 3.78 7.53 -22.00
C LEU A 182 2.25 7.49 -21.78
N ALA A 183 1.46 7.97 -22.75
CA ALA A 183 0.01 7.91 -22.64
C ALA A 183 -0.47 6.46 -22.46
N GLY A 184 -1.42 6.24 -21.55
CA GLY A 184 -1.94 4.92 -21.21
C GLY A 184 -1.04 4.07 -20.32
N LYS A 185 0.10 4.59 -19.85
CA LYS A 185 0.97 3.93 -18.89
C LYS A 185 0.76 4.49 -17.49
N VAL A 186 0.88 3.63 -16.48
CA VAL A 186 0.71 3.99 -15.06
C VAL A 186 2.01 3.76 -14.30
N PHE A 187 2.38 4.74 -13.48
CA PHE A 187 3.55 4.65 -12.62
C PHE A 187 3.17 4.92 -11.17
N PHE A 188 3.58 4.01 -10.29
CA PHE A 188 3.52 4.19 -8.85
C PHE A 188 4.91 4.62 -8.37
N ILE A 189 5.03 5.79 -7.78
CA ILE A 189 6.29 6.30 -7.26
C ILE A 189 6.17 6.35 -5.74
N GLU A 190 6.99 5.57 -5.08
CA GLU A 190 7.07 5.49 -3.63
C GLU A 190 8.40 6.09 -3.18
N SER A 191 8.35 7.17 -2.41
CA SER A 191 9.49 7.66 -1.64
C SER A 191 9.56 6.90 -0.34
N GLY A 192 10.69 6.29 -0.04
CA GLY A 192 10.86 5.54 1.20
C GLY A 192 10.72 6.41 2.44
N HIS A 193 10.30 5.78 3.55
CA HIS A 193 10.14 6.43 4.84
C HIS A 193 9.02 7.49 4.89
N GLY A 194 9.16 8.54 5.70
CA GLY A 194 8.16 9.59 5.90
C GLY A 194 7.29 9.41 7.14
N GLY A 195 6.66 10.49 7.61
CA GLY A 195 5.85 10.56 8.82
C GLY A 195 6.69 10.21 10.06
N PRO A 196 6.34 9.16 10.82
CA PRO A 196 7.07 8.80 12.03
C PRO A 196 8.45 8.18 11.79
N ASP A 197 8.90 8.08 10.54
CA ASP A 197 10.13 7.40 10.14
C ASP A 197 10.95 8.24 9.16
N PRO A 198 11.91 9.01 9.64
CA PRO A 198 12.75 9.86 8.79
C PRO A 198 13.77 9.08 7.96
N GLY A 199 13.82 7.74 8.09
CA GLY A 199 14.84 6.92 7.44
C GLY A 199 16.24 7.15 7.98
N ALA A 200 17.22 7.09 7.11
CA ALA A 200 18.61 7.37 7.46
C ALA A 200 18.81 8.87 7.72
N MET A 201 19.56 9.18 8.77
CA MET A 201 19.85 10.55 9.16
C MET A 201 21.36 10.83 9.22
N ALA A 202 21.74 12.07 8.88
CA ALA A 202 23.11 12.55 9.04
C ALA A 202 23.14 14.00 9.57
N LYS A 203 24.24 14.35 10.27
CA LYS A 203 24.55 15.75 10.61
C LYS A 203 25.58 16.30 9.63
N VAL A 204 25.28 17.50 9.08
CA VAL A 204 26.15 18.21 8.15
C VAL A 204 26.26 19.66 8.64
N GLY A 205 27.37 19.97 9.28
CA GLY A 205 27.50 21.24 10.02
C GLY A 205 26.44 21.33 11.11
N THR A 206 25.63 22.37 11.08
CA THR A 206 24.51 22.59 12.01
C THR A 206 23.20 21.96 11.57
N HIS A 207 23.14 21.40 10.35
CA HIS A 207 21.93 20.82 9.77
C HIS A 207 21.79 19.34 10.08
N THR A 208 20.59 18.89 10.39
CA THR A 208 20.19 17.51 10.33
C THR A 208 19.54 17.26 8.98
N VAL A 209 19.91 16.19 8.30
CA VAL A 209 19.35 15.79 7.00
C VAL A 209 18.74 14.40 7.12
N CYS A 210 17.59 14.19 6.53
CA CYS A 210 16.78 12.99 6.62
C CYS A 210 16.58 12.37 5.24
N GLU A 211 16.59 11.06 5.16
CA GLU A 211 16.48 10.29 3.92
C GLU A 211 15.17 10.58 3.19
N ASP A 212 14.05 10.56 3.92
CA ASP A 212 12.69 10.73 3.39
C ASP A 212 12.55 12.02 2.57
N GLU A 213 13.10 13.13 3.06
CA GLU A 213 13.03 14.44 2.41
C GLU A 213 13.68 14.46 1.03
N TYR A 214 14.89 13.87 0.91
CA TYR A 214 15.60 13.82 -0.36
C TYR A 214 15.01 12.78 -1.30
N ALA A 215 14.52 11.66 -0.77
CA ALA A 215 13.81 10.66 -1.55
C ALA A 215 12.51 11.25 -2.13
N TYR A 216 11.76 12.00 -1.33
CA TYR A 216 10.52 12.66 -1.73
C TYR A 216 10.76 13.73 -2.80
N ASP A 217 11.73 14.63 -2.62
CA ASP A 217 12.05 15.67 -3.60
C ASP A 217 12.43 15.07 -4.98
N VAL A 218 13.25 14.01 -4.99
CA VAL A 218 13.58 13.31 -6.24
C VAL A 218 12.36 12.60 -6.85
N ALA A 219 11.53 11.96 -6.01
CA ALA A 219 10.31 11.30 -6.45
C ALA A 219 9.34 12.29 -7.13
N LEU A 220 9.14 13.48 -6.55
CA LEU A 220 8.33 14.54 -7.16
C LEU A 220 8.87 14.98 -8.52
N ARG A 221 10.20 15.13 -8.66
CA ARG A 221 10.83 15.48 -9.93
C ARG A 221 10.62 14.39 -10.98
N VAL A 222 10.71 13.12 -10.59
CA VAL A 222 10.42 11.98 -11.47
C VAL A 222 8.96 12.00 -11.91
N VAL A 223 8.01 12.17 -10.98
CA VAL A 223 6.59 12.24 -11.30
C VAL A 223 6.30 13.39 -12.25
N ARG A 224 6.89 14.56 -12.01
CA ARG A 224 6.73 15.72 -12.90
C ARG A 224 7.19 15.40 -14.33
N ARG A 225 8.30 14.66 -14.50
CA ARG A 225 8.76 14.20 -15.83
C ARG A 225 7.77 13.22 -16.46
N LEU A 226 7.26 12.26 -15.71
CA LEU A 226 6.29 11.28 -16.21
C LEU A 226 5.03 11.96 -16.77
N ILE A 227 4.43 12.89 -16.03
CA ILE A 227 3.23 13.60 -16.49
C ILE A 227 3.51 14.60 -17.61
N GLN A 228 4.73 15.12 -17.75
CA GLN A 228 5.14 15.90 -18.94
C GLN A 228 5.07 15.09 -20.21
N HIS A 229 5.16 13.76 -20.12
CA HIS A 229 5.12 12.84 -21.26
C HIS A 229 3.81 12.03 -21.33
N GLY A 230 2.76 12.50 -20.65
CA GLY A 230 1.41 11.95 -20.76
C GLY A 230 1.13 10.71 -19.91
N ALA A 231 2.01 10.32 -18.98
CA ALA A 231 1.76 9.22 -18.06
C ALA A 231 0.73 9.58 -16.98
N THR A 232 0.03 8.58 -16.48
CA THR A 232 -0.63 8.63 -15.17
C THR A 232 0.39 8.24 -14.10
N ALA A 233 0.55 9.06 -13.05
CA ALA A 233 1.51 8.77 -11.99
C ALA A 233 0.88 8.97 -10.61
N TYR A 234 1.31 8.16 -9.64
CA TYR A 234 0.86 8.19 -8.25
C TYR A 234 2.05 8.40 -7.32
N MET A 235 1.98 9.42 -6.46
CA MET A 235 2.84 9.54 -5.30
C MET A 235 2.23 8.75 -4.15
N ILE A 236 2.87 7.68 -3.72
CA ILE A 236 2.35 6.78 -2.68
C ILE A 236 2.53 7.37 -1.29
N THR A 237 3.72 7.88 -0.98
CA THR A 237 3.97 8.73 0.18
C THR A 237 3.88 10.18 -0.27
N ARG A 238 3.18 11.01 0.45
CA ARG A 238 2.95 12.43 0.12
C ARG A 238 3.22 13.30 1.32
N ASP A 239 3.86 14.40 1.07
CA ASP A 239 3.95 15.52 1.99
C ASP A 239 2.84 16.53 1.67
N LYS A 240 2.22 17.09 2.71
CA LYS A 240 1.07 17.99 2.57
C LYS A 240 1.46 19.41 2.23
N ASN A 241 2.61 19.84 2.67
CA ASN A 241 3.06 21.23 2.61
C ASN A 241 4.32 21.40 1.75
N ASP A 242 5.06 20.33 1.48
CA ASP A 242 6.29 20.34 0.72
C ASP A 242 6.10 19.93 -0.74
N GLY A 243 6.54 20.80 -1.63
CA GLY A 243 6.66 20.53 -3.07
C GLY A 243 8.11 20.21 -3.47
N ILE A 244 8.43 20.43 -4.74
CA ILE A 244 9.82 20.37 -5.23
C ILE A 244 10.59 21.56 -4.62
N ARG A 245 11.68 21.28 -3.91
CA ARG A 245 12.50 22.24 -3.18
C ARG A 245 13.87 22.41 -3.83
N ASP A 246 14.37 23.64 -3.93
CA ASP A 246 15.71 23.92 -4.47
C ASP A 246 16.75 24.16 -3.37
N ASP A 247 16.33 24.09 -2.12
CA ASP A 247 17.20 24.26 -0.98
C ASP A 247 18.24 23.14 -0.91
N GLN A 248 19.43 23.50 -0.41
CA GLN A 248 20.51 22.55 -0.20
C GLN A 248 20.21 21.58 0.95
N TYR A 249 19.69 22.12 2.04
CA TYR A 249 19.30 21.36 3.22
C TYR A 249 17.79 21.37 3.35
N LEU A 250 17.18 20.22 3.13
CA LEU A 250 15.74 20.04 3.31
C LEU A 250 15.46 19.85 4.80
N VAL A 251 14.43 20.50 5.29
CA VAL A 251 14.04 20.44 6.70
C VAL A 251 13.38 19.08 6.94
N CYS A 252 13.85 18.37 7.98
CA CYS A 252 13.20 17.12 8.38
C CYS A 252 11.93 17.44 9.16
N ASP A 253 10.81 16.93 8.75
CA ASP A 253 9.56 16.99 9.50
C ASP A 253 8.87 15.62 9.61
N ASN A 254 7.59 15.51 9.80
CA ASN A 254 6.92 14.22 10.03
C ASN A 254 5.42 14.27 9.68
N ASP A 255 5.02 15.11 8.75
CA ASP A 255 3.62 15.32 8.41
C ASP A 255 3.17 14.60 7.13
N GLU A 256 4.07 13.76 6.57
CA GLU A 256 3.75 12.95 5.41
C GLU A 256 2.59 11.98 5.68
N VAL A 257 1.89 11.70 4.62
CA VAL A 257 0.74 10.81 4.57
C VAL A 257 0.88 9.77 3.46
N VAL A 258 0.16 8.67 3.58
CA VAL A 258 0.00 7.72 2.47
C VAL A 258 -1.11 8.24 1.55
N TRP A 259 -1.09 7.80 0.30
CA TRP A 259 -2.16 8.01 -0.66
C TRP A 259 -3.54 7.83 0.00
N GLY A 260 -4.45 8.77 -0.22
CA GLY A 260 -5.72 8.85 0.51
C GLY A 260 -5.67 9.83 1.69
N ASN A 261 -4.56 10.58 1.89
CA ASN A 261 -4.32 11.48 3.03
C ASN A 261 -4.36 10.79 4.40
N GLU A 262 -4.12 9.48 4.41
CA GLU A 262 -4.09 8.70 5.64
C GLU A 262 -2.75 8.84 6.36
N ALA A 263 -2.80 9.00 7.68
CA ALA A 263 -1.60 9.05 8.50
C ALA A 263 -0.76 7.78 8.36
N ILE A 264 0.56 7.94 8.24
CA ILE A 264 1.49 6.81 8.18
C ILE A 264 1.52 6.10 9.54
N PHE A 265 1.36 4.79 9.54
CA PHE A 265 1.38 4.00 10.76
C PHE A 265 2.76 4.03 11.44
N ARG A 266 2.78 4.10 12.77
CA ARG A 266 4.04 4.10 13.55
C ARG A 266 4.79 2.77 13.49
N GLY A 267 4.08 1.66 13.34
CA GLY A 267 4.70 0.33 13.32
C GLY A 267 5.46 0.07 12.02
N HIS A 268 6.72 -0.35 12.11
CA HIS A 268 7.58 -0.58 10.93
C HIS A 268 6.93 -1.47 9.87
N LYS A 269 6.44 -2.65 10.25
CA LYS A 269 5.79 -3.57 9.30
C LYS A 269 4.46 -3.01 8.79
N THR A 270 3.68 -2.39 9.66
CA THR A 270 2.33 -1.91 9.30
C THR A 270 2.36 -0.82 8.26
N ARG A 271 3.30 0.14 8.35
CA ARG A 271 3.44 1.19 7.34
C ARG A 271 3.93 0.68 5.99
N LEU A 272 4.74 -0.39 5.98
CA LEU A 272 5.15 -1.02 4.72
C LEU A 272 3.96 -1.70 4.03
N PHE A 273 3.10 -2.40 4.80
CA PHE A 273 1.88 -2.99 4.24
C PHE A 273 0.87 -1.93 3.81
N GLN A 274 0.70 -0.86 4.59
CA GLN A 274 -0.17 0.25 4.20
C GLN A 274 0.15 0.75 2.79
N ARG A 275 1.43 0.88 2.43
CA ARG A 275 1.88 1.32 1.11
C ARG A 275 1.69 0.25 0.03
N SER A 276 2.12 -0.99 0.29
CA SER A 276 1.96 -2.07 -0.68
C SER A 276 0.49 -2.37 -0.98
N ASP A 277 -0.41 -2.23 0.00
CA ASP A 277 -1.84 -2.44 -0.19
C ASP A 277 -2.47 -1.34 -1.04
N VAL A 278 -2.10 -0.08 -0.82
CA VAL A 278 -2.50 1.05 -1.68
C VAL A 278 -2.04 0.81 -3.13
N ILE A 279 -0.77 0.44 -3.33
CA ILE A 279 -0.23 0.16 -4.67
C ILE A 279 -1.00 -0.98 -5.33
N ASN A 280 -1.23 -2.08 -4.62
CA ASN A 280 -1.94 -3.24 -5.16
C ASN A 280 -3.40 -2.90 -5.51
N THR A 281 -4.05 -2.07 -4.72
CA THR A 281 -5.41 -1.61 -4.97
C THR A 281 -5.48 -0.76 -6.24
N LEU A 282 -4.59 0.21 -6.38
CA LEU A 282 -4.50 1.05 -7.57
C LEU A 282 -4.10 0.23 -8.81
N TYR A 283 -3.18 -0.73 -8.67
CA TYR A 283 -2.79 -1.66 -9.72
C TYR A 283 -3.98 -2.46 -10.24
N ASP A 284 -4.75 -3.07 -9.34
CA ASP A 284 -5.93 -3.86 -9.70
C ASP A 284 -7.03 -2.99 -10.35
N LYS A 285 -7.21 -1.74 -9.88
CA LYS A 285 -8.11 -0.76 -10.51
C LYS A 285 -7.74 -0.53 -11.98
N HIS A 286 -6.49 -0.20 -12.26
CA HIS A 286 -6.02 0.07 -13.62
C HIS A 286 -6.02 -1.20 -14.49
N LEU A 287 -5.72 -2.35 -13.91
CA LEU A 287 -5.78 -3.63 -14.63
C LEU A 287 -7.22 -3.94 -15.10
N LYS A 288 -8.23 -3.69 -14.26
CA LYS A 288 -9.64 -3.81 -14.62
C LYS A 288 -10.05 -2.84 -15.75
N GLN A 289 -9.40 -1.69 -15.85
CA GLN A 289 -9.56 -0.72 -16.93
C GLN A 289 -8.79 -1.08 -18.22
N GLY A 290 -8.09 -2.21 -18.23
CA GLY A 290 -7.32 -2.69 -19.38
C GLY A 290 -5.89 -2.15 -19.46
N VAL A 291 -5.43 -1.36 -18.49
CA VAL A 291 -4.07 -0.81 -18.46
C VAL A 291 -3.10 -1.88 -17.96
N LYS A 292 -2.26 -2.39 -18.86
CA LYS A 292 -1.29 -3.46 -18.56
C LYS A 292 0.12 -2.93 -18.27
N ASP A 293 0.53 -1.80 -18.87
CA ASP A 293 1.86 -1.21 -18.64
C ASP A 293 1.84 -0.36 -17.36
N GLN A 294 2.10 -1.02 -16.25
CA GLN A 294 2.13 -0.43 -14.93
C GLN A 294 3.49 -0.76 -14.26
N LYS A 295 4.13 0.22 -13.64
CA LYS A 295 5.44 0.07 -12.99
C LYS A 295 5.47 0.74 -11.63
N LEU A 296 6.17 0.11 -10.68
CA LEU A 296 6.50 0.68 -9.38
C LEU A 296 7.99 1.05 -9.34
N ILE A 297 8.27 2.26 -8.89
CA ILE A 297 9.62 2.73 -8.60
C ILE A 297 9.66 3.17 -7.14
N VAL A 298 10.51 2.50 -6.36
CA VAL A 298 10.74 2.78 -4.95
C VAL A 298 12.07 3.52 -4.81
N ILE A 299 12.06 4.69 -4.18
CA ILE A 299 13.21 5.59 -4.11
C ILE A 299 13.64 5.78 -2.65
N HIS A 300 14.90 5.47 -2.35
CA HIS A 300 15.52 5.56 -1.04
C HIS A 300 16.91 6.23 -1.09
N VAL A 301 17.47 6.51 0.09
CA VAL A 301 18.84 6.96 0.27
C VAL A 301 19.50 6.10 1.35
N ASP A 302 20.55 5.38 0.99
CA ASP A 302 21.27 4.45 1.87
C ASP A 302 22.01 5.18 3.01
N SER A 303 22.32 4.45 4.07
CA SER A 303 23.14 4.90 5.20
C SER A 303 24.32 3.98 5.53
N ARG A 304 24.89 3.32 4.53
CA ARG A 304 26.04 2.44 4.74
C ARG A 304 27.19 3.18 5.39
N GLY A 305 27.94 2.49 6.23
CA GLY A 305 28.93 3.02 7.17
C GLY A 305 29.77 4.21 6.72
N LYS A 306 30.29 4.97 7.67
CA LYS A 306 31.10 6.18 7.44
C LYS A 306 32.24 5.88 6.45
N GLY A 307 32.29 6.61 5.34
CA GLY A 307 33.39 6.55 4.37
C GLY A 307 33.16 5.67 3.13
N GLN A 308 32.08 4.88 3.08
CA GLN A 308 31.79 4.13 1.86
C GLN A 308 30.98 4.99 0.89
N GLN A 309 31.62 5.45 -0.17
CA GLN A 309 30.93 6.10 -1.28
C GLN A 309 30.11 5.07 -2.03
N THR A 310 28.84 5.40 -2.29
CA THR A 310 27.95 4.61 -3.11
C THR A 310 27.51 5.44 -4.32
N ASP A 311 27.33 4.81 -5.46
CA ASP A 311 26.54 5.38 -6.57
C ASP A 311 25.09 4.95 -6.37
N LEU A 312 24.28 4.86 -7.43
CA LEU A 312 22.93 4.36 -7.29
C LEU A 312 22.92 2.84 -7.39
N PHE A 313 22.27 2.20 -6.42
CA PHE A 313 22.04 0.76 -6.44
C PHE A 313 20.60 0.49 -6.83
N PHE A 314 20.41 -0.51 -7.67
CA PHE A 314 19.12 -0.94 -8.17
C PHE A 314 18.83 -2.35 -7.69
N TYR A 315 17.64 -2.56 -7.15
CA TYR A 315 17.20 -3.86 -6.67
C TYR A 315 15.92 -4.29 -7.35
N TYR A 316 15.77 -5.59 -7.52
CA TYR A 316 14.57 -6.23 -8.03
C TYR A 316 14.27 -7.50 -7.24
N HIS A 317 13.02 -7.97 -7.24
CA HIS A 317 12.68 -9.24 -6.58
C HIS A 317 13.27 -10.43 -7.40
N PRO A 318 13.85 -11.45 -6.74
CA PRO A 318 14.48 -12.59 -7.44
C PRO A 318 13.58 -13.25 -8.49
N ASP A 319 12.27 -13.32 -8.23
CA ASP A 319 11.29 -13.96 -9.11
C ASP A 319 10.68 -13.01 -10.16
N ASP A 320 10.98 -11.69 -10.10
CA ASP A 320 10.48 -10.70 -11.06
C ASP A 320 11.46 -10.46 -12.20
N LYS A 321 11.27 -11.19 -13.31
CA LYS A 321 12.08 -11.05 -14.51
C LYS A 321 11.94 -9.69 -15.19
N GLU A 322 10.73 -9.12 -15.17
CA GLU A 322 10.48 -7.80 -15.76
C GLU A 322 11.04 -6.69 -14.88
N GLY A 323 10.96 -6.84 -13.55
CA GLY A 323 11.64 -5.96 -12.58
C GLY A 323 13.15 -5.98 -12.76
N LYS A 324 13.76 -7.14 -13.03
CA LYS A 324 15.18 -7.24 -13.40
C LYS A 324 15.51 -6.43 -14.65
N LYS A 325 14.71 -6.57 -15.71
CA LYS A 325 14.92 -5.81 -16.96
C LYS A 325 14.78 -4.30 -16.71
N LEU A 326 13.76 -3.89 -15.95
CA LEU A 326 13.55 -2.50 -15.58
C LEU A 326 14.74 -1.93 -14.79
N ALA A 327 15.16 -2.60 -13.72
CA ALA A 327 16.29 -2.20 -12.90
C ALA A 327 17.59 -2.13 -13.70
N THR A 328 17.85 -3.10 -14.59
CA THR A 328 19.02 -3.12 -15.46
C THR A 328 19.01 -1.94 -16.45
N LYS A 329 17.87 -1.69 -17.10
CA LYS A 329 17.74 -0.57 -18.05
C LYS A 329 17.96 0.79 -17.37
N MET A 330 17.43 0.96 -16.16
CA MET A 330 17.63 2.17 -15.37
C MET A 330 19.10 2.33 -14.97
N HIS A 331 19.75 1.27 -14.51
CA HIS A 331 21.18 1.25 -14.18
C HIS A 331 22.03 1.62 -15.38
N ASP A 332 21.87 0.96 -16.52
CA ASP A 332 22.67 1.20 -17.73
C ASP A 332 22.50 2.62 -18.26
N THR A 333 21.29 3.18 -18.12
CA THR A 333 21.01 4.57 -18.46
C THR A 333 21.74 5.53 -17.50
N MET A 334 21.74 5.22 -16.22
CA MET A 334 22.46 6.00 -15.21
C MET A 334 23.97 5.97 -15.46
N GLU A 335 24.54 4.78 -15.68
CA GLU A 335 25.97 4.61 -15.98
C GLU A 335 26.39 5.37 -17.24
N ARG A 336 25.64 5.21 -18.33
CA ARG A 336 25.88 5.90 -19.61
C ARG A 336 25.84 7.42 -19.45
N ASN A 337 24.89 7.96 -18.72
CA ASN A 337 24.75 9.40 -18.53
C ASN A 337 25.80 9.93 -17.54
N TYR A 338 26.11 9.16 -16.49
CA TYR A 338 27.18 9.49 -15.56
C TYR A 338 28.54 9.59 -16.26
N ALA A 339 28.86 8.67 -17.19
CA ALA A 339 30.10 8.68 -17.98
C ALA A 339 30.26 9.95 -18.83
N LYS A 340 29.15 10.59 -19.26
CA LYS A 340 29.20 11.85 -20.02
C LYS A 340 29.63 13.03 -19.13
N VAL A 341 29.22 13.06 -17.86
CA VAL A 341 29.48 14.18 -16.95
C VAL A 341 30.72 13.97 -16.07
N ASN A 342 31.12 12.73 -15.83
CA ASN A 342 32.28 12.41 -14.97
C ASN A 342 33.14 11.27 -15.51
N LYS A 343 33.87 11.55 -16.55
CA LYS A 343 34.71 10.56 -17.27
C LYS A 343 35.85 9.94 -16.43
N LYS A 344 36.31 10.64 -15.39
CA LYS A 344 37.54 10.24 -14.65
C LYS A 344 37.27 9.23 -13.54
N ARG A 345 36.05 9.21 -12.95
CA ARG A 345 35.77 8.44 -11.72
C ARG A 345 35.23 7.04 -12.04
N GLY A 346 34.45 6.88 -13.10
CA GLY A 346 33.64 5.70 -13.36
C GLY A 346 32.39 5.62 -12.46
N TYR A 347 31.47 4.78 -12.84
CA TYR A 347 30.21 4.50 -12.10
C TYR A 347 30.34 3.16 -11.38
N LYS A 348 29.94 3.09 -10.10
CA LYS A 348 30.07 1.91 -9.24
C LYS A 348 28.71 1.34 -8.79
N GLY A 349 27.62 1.85 -9.36
CA GLY A 349 26.30 1.33 -9.09
C GLY A 349 26.14 -0.12 -9.55
N THR A 350 25.19 -0.82 -8.98
CA THR A 350 24.96 -2.26 -9.27
C THR A 350 23.48 -2.56 -9.40
N VAL A 351 23.18 -3.68 -10.07
CA VAL A 351 21.85 -4.29 -10.09
C VAL A 351 21.91 -5.61 -9.34
N THR A 352 21.08 -5.78 -8.31
CA THR A 352 21.13 -6.95 -7.44
C THR A 352 19.73 -7.43 -7.07
N ALA A 353 19.54 -8.75 -7.04
CA ALA A 353 18.31 -9.34 -6.54
C ALA A 353 18.23 -9.20 -5.00
N ARG A 354 17.11 -8.69 -4.48
CA ARG A 354 16.85 -8.60 -3.04
C ARG A 354 15.38 -8.85 -2.72
N ASP A 355 15.15 -9.59 -1.65
CA ASP A 355 13.82 -9.81 -1.10
C ASP A 355 13.42 -8.65 -0.18
N LEU A 356 13.09 -7.50 -0.79
CA LEU A 356 12.61 -6.32 -0.09
C LEU A 356 11.08 -6.30 -0.06
N HIS A 357 10.49 -5.77 1.02
CA HIS A 357 9.05 -5.76 1.22
C HIS A 357 8.28 -5.20 0.02
N MET A 358 8.64 -4.00 -0.44
CA MET A 358 7.94 -3.34 -1.54
C MET A 358 8.07 -4.11 -2.87
N LEU A 359 9.15 -4.85 -3.07
CA LEU A 359 9.34 -5.70 -4.24
C LEU A 359 8.57 -7.02 -4.15
N ARG A 360 8.44 -7.59 -2.94
CA ARG A 360 7.79 -8.88 -2.70
C ARG A 360 6.28 -8.77 -2.58
N GLU A 361 5.78 -7.75 -1.87
CA GLU A 361 4.37 -7.63 -1.50
C GLU A 361 3.53 -6.86 -2.54
N THR A 362 4.16 -6.29 -3.56
CA THR A 362 3.45 -5.63 -4.65
C THR A 362 3.31 -6.53 -5.88
N LYS A 363 2.17 -6.44 -6.55
CA LYS A 363 1.84 -7.23 -7.75
C LYS A 363 2.45 -6.66 -9.03
N VAL A 364 2.81 -5.40 -9.00
CA VAL A 364 3.29 -4.64 -10.15
C VAL A 364 4.77 -4.85 -10.36
N THR A 365 5.23 -4.87 -11.61
CA THR A 365 6.67 -4.88 -11.96
C THR A 365 7.39 -3.73 -11.26
N ALA A 366 8.43 -4.04 -10.49
CA ALA A 366 9.04 -3.08 -9.58
C ALA A 366 10.56 -2.99 -9.69
N ALA A 367 11.07 -1.77 -9.49
CA ALA A 367 12.49 -1.50 -9.22
C ALA A 367 12.63 -0.66 -7.95
N TYR A 368 13.60 -1.01 -7.11
CA TYR A 368 13.93 -0.30 -5.88
C TYR A 368 15.32 0.34 -6.03
N ILE A 369 15.47 1.57 -5.60
CA ILE A 369 16.66 2.39 -5.87
C ILE A 369 17.18 2.98 -4.57
N GLU A 370 18.48 2.85 -4.34
CA GLU A 370 19.23 3.60 -3.32
C GLU A 370 20.08 4.65 -4.04
N MET A 371 19.80 5.93 -3.78
CA MET A 371 20.39 7.03 -4.55
C MET A 371 21.79 7.46 -4.11
N GLY A 372 22.34 6.84 -3.08
CA GLY A 372 23.66 7.19 -2.51
C GLY A 372 23.67 7.06 -1.00
N ASN A 373 24.82 7.31 -0.38
CA ASN A 373 24.98 7.24 1.07
C ASN A 373 24.86 8.64 1.70
N ILE A 374 23.79 8.89 2.45
CA ILE A 374 23.52 10.18 3.10
C ILE A 374 24.63 10.59 4.09
N LYS A 375 25.46 9.64 4.57
CA LYS A 375 26.58 9.87 5.49
C LYS A 375 27.92 10.12 4.77
N HIS A 376 27.97 9.96 3.45
CA HIS A 376 29.22 10.12 2.69
C HIS A 376 29.30 11.50 2.01
N PRO A 377 30.37 12.31 2.23
CA PRO A 377 30.45 13.69 1.72
C PRO A 377 30.30 13.84 0.21
N THR A 378 30.79 12.86 -0.58
CA THR A 378 30.65 12.91 -2.05
C THR A 378 29.23 12.60 -2.51
N ASP A 379 28.55 11.66 -1.86
CA ASP A 379 27.17 11.32 -2.17
C ASP A 379 26.21 12.42 -1.67
N GLN A 380 26.53 13.08 -0.56
CA GLN A 380 25.82 14.28 -0.08
C GLN A 380 25.75 15.38 -1.15
N LYS A 381 26.86 15.63 -1.89
CA LYS A 381 26.84 16.63 -2.99
C LYS A 381 25.82 16.25 -4.08
N ARG A 382 25.60 14.96 -4.32
CA ARG A 382 24.62 14.45 -5.27
C ARG A 382 23.18 14.74 -4.79
N LEU A 383 22.95 14.61 -3.50
CA LEU A 383 21.64 14.79 -2.89
C LEU A 383 21.33 16.25 -2.57
N PHE A 384 22.31 17.02 -2.09
CA PHE A 384 22.07 18.37 -1.57
C PHE A 384 21.94 19.44 -2.66
N LEU A 385 22.55 19.23 -3.83
CA LEU A 385 22.39 20.17 -4.92
C LEU A 385 21.12 19.88 -5.71
N ALA A 386 20.18 20.82 -5.75
CA ALA A 386 18.91 20.70 -6.45
C ALA A 386 19.09 20.31 -7.94
N SER A 387 20.14 20.87 -8.59
CA SER A 387 20.49 20.51 -9.97
C SER A 387 20.87 19.04 -10.12
N ASN A 388 21.54 18.47 -9.12
CA ASN A 388 21.91 17.05 -9.14
C ASN A 388 20.68 16.16 -8.85
N ARG A 389 19.79 16.56 -7.95
CA ARG A 389 18.50 15.86 -7.74
C ARG A 389 17.68 15.85 -9.03
N GLN A 390 17.67 16.98 -9.77
CA GLN A 390 17.01 17.04 -11.08
C GLN A 390 17.67 16.10 -12.09
N LEU A 391 19.01 16.07 -12.17
CA LEU A 391 19.71 15.15 -13.07
C LEU A 391 19.42 13.68 -12.74
N ILE A 392 19.41 13.31 -11.46
CA ILE A 392 19.03 11.95 -11.04
C ILE A 392 17.61 11.64 -11.54
N ALA A 393 16.66 12.52 -11.29
CA ALA A 393 15.27 12.34 -11.71
C ALA A 393 15.14 12.22 -13.25
N ASP A 394 15.84 13.04 -14.00
CA ASP A 394 15.83 13.00 -15.46
C ASP A 394 16.41 11.67 -15.99
N TRP A 395 17.49 11.17 -15.40
CA TRP A 395 18.10 9.90 -15.82
C TRP A 395 17.29 8.68 -15.39
N LEU A 396 16.68 8.72 -14.21
CA LEU A 396 15.70 7.69 -13.78
C LEU A 396 14.53 7.65 -14.76
N PHE A 397 13.95 8.81 -15.07
CA PHE A 397 12.87 8.92 -16.05
C PHE A 397 13.28 8.36 -17.43
N GLU A 398 14.49 8.69 -17.94
CA GLU A 398 15.01 8.14 -19.21
C GLU A 398 15.10 6.60 -19.17
N GLY A 399 15.54 6.04 -18.04
CA GLY A 399 15.65 4.59 -17.86
C GLY A 399 14.31 3.87 -17.75
N MET A 400 13.24 4.58 -17.34
CA MET A 400 11.89 4.02 -17.23
C MET A 400 11.11 3.98 -18.55
N LYS A 401 11.45 4.82 -19.52
CA LYS A 401 10.86 4.84 -20.87
C LYS A 401 11.08 3.51 -21.59
#